data_302c56f8afa311a92a7c1b78a459fa96
#
_entry.id   302c56f8afa311a92a7c1b78a459fa96
#
_cell.length_a   1.000
_cell.length_b   1.000
_cell.length_c   1.000
_cell.angle_alpha   90.00
_cell.angle_beta   90.00
_cell.angle_gamma   90.00
#
_symmetry.space_group_name_H-M   'P 1'
#
loop_
_entity.id
_entity.type
_entity.pdbx_description
1 polymer ?
#
loop_
_entity_poly.entity_id
_entity_poly.type
_entity_poly.pdbx_seq_one_letter_code
_entity_poly.pdbx_strand_id
1 'polypeptide(L)'
;MSVTVYDAVVPTFIKGLKTFDHILTKAEEHAKANGVDVNTYPEARLIEDQLPLTFQVQNATKTARTNIARLTGTEPELLENKEKTVEDLHKRIQDTLDFLSKVDAATVNAQADAEVDLPIFGGRTLKVSAKEAALSHGIPNFFFHLNAGYAVLRAKGVPVGKADYLGSFVLP
;
A
#
# COMPACT_ATOMS: atom_id res chain seq x y z
N MET A 1 -4.88 -28.01 3.85
CA MET A 1 -5.78 -26.82 3.83
C MET A 1 -5.44 -26.01 2.58
N SER A 2 -6.43 -25.60 1.82
CA SER A 2 -6.22 -24.71 0.67
C SER A 2 -6.06 -23.27 1.14
N VAL A 3 -5.20 -22.47 0.49
CA VAL A 3 -5.05 -21.04 0.73
C VAL A 3 -6.35 -20.34 0.27
N THR A 4 -6.94 -19.54 1.14
CA THR A 4 -8.15 -18.79 0.82
C THR A 4 -7.80 -17.42 0.20
N VAL A 5 -8.80 -16.71 -0.36
CA VAL A 5 -8.61 -15.34 -0.87
C VAL A 5 -8.21 -14.40 0.26
N TYR A 6 -8.80 -14.54 1.45
CA TYR A 6 -8.38 -13.79 2.63
C TYR A 6 -6.90 -14.00 2.94
N ASP A 7 -6.44 -15.26 3.00
CA ASP A 7 -5.04 -15.59 3.32
C ASP A 7 -4.04 -15.00 2.31
N ALA A 8 -4.44 -14.93 1.05
CA ALA A 8 -3.59 -14.38 -0.02
C ALA A 8 -3.55 -12.85 -0.04
N VAL A 9 -4.65 -12.17 0.29
CA VAL A 9 -4.81 -10.73 0.05
C VAL A 9 -4.61 -9.89 1.30
N VAL A 10 -5.35 -10.16 2.38
CA VAL A 10 -5.38 -9.28 3.57
C VAL A 10 -4.02 -9.27 4.29
N PRO A 11 -3.40 -10.41 4.62
CA PRO A 11 -2.06 -10.42 5.23
C PRO A 11 -0.99 -9.82 4.31
N THR A 12 -1.14 -9.95 2.98
CA THR A 12 -0.20 -9.39 2.01
C THR A 12 -0.22 -7.86 2.05
N PHE A 13 -1.39 -7.24 2.07
CA PHE A 13 -1.49 -5.79 2.24
C PHE A 13 -0.98 -5.31 3.60
N ILE A 14 -1.31 -6.02 4.68
CA ILE A 14 -0.82 -5.69 6.03
C ILE A 14 0.71 -5.71 6.06
N LYS A 15 1.34 -6.77 5.58
CA LYS A 15 2.80 -6.93 5.56
C LYS A 15 3.46 -5.87 4.68
N GLY A 16 2.89 -5.58 3.50
CA GLY A 16 3.41 -4.54 2.62
C GLY A 16 3.30 -3.13 3.23
N LEU A 17 2.20 -2.80 3.93
CA LEU A 17 2.06 -1.53 4.64
C LEU A 17 3.03 -1.41 5.82
N LYS A 18 3.25 -2.49 6.58
CA LYS A 18 4.29 -2.52 7.63
C LYS A 18 5.69 -2.31 7.04
N THR A 19 5.96 -2.86 5.85
CA THR A 19 7.22 -2.58 5.13
C THR A 19 7.30 -1.10 4.75
N PHE A 20 6.23 -0.50 4.26
CA PHE A 20 6.22 0.92 3.90
C PHE A 20 6.47 1.80 5.12
N ASP A 21 5.82 1.52 6.24
CA ASP A 21 6.02 2.20 7.52
C ASP A 21 7.47 2.09 8.00
N HIS A 22 8.04 0.88 7.95
CA HIS A 22 9.43 0.63 8.32
C HIS A 22 10.43 1.43 7.47
N ILE A 23 10.27 1.48 6.15
CA ILE A 23 11.20 2.24 5.31
C ILE A 23 11.05 3.76 5.48
N LEU A 24 9.87 4.28 5.87
CA LEU A 24 9.69 5.67 6.28
C LEU A 24 10.42 5.95 7.60
N THR A 25 10.33 5.05 8.59
CA THR A 25 11.10 5.14 9.85
C THR A 25 12.60 5.19 9.56
N LYS A 26 13.10 4.36 8.63
CA LYS A 26 14.49 4.41 8.18
C LYS A 26 14.87 5.74 7.53
N ALA A 27 13.93 6.36 6.82
CA ALA A 27 14.13 7.69 6.25
C ALA A 27 14.26 8.76 7.35
N GLU A 28 13.45 8.69 8.40
CA GLU A 28 13.53 9.58 9.57
C GLU A 28 14.88 9.42 10.30
N GLU A 29 15.31 8.18 10.56
CA GLU A 29 16.62 7.89 11.16
C GLU A 29 17.76 8.47 10.33
N HIS A 30 17.72 8.28 9.01
CA HIS A 30 18.71 8.81 8.06
C HIS A 30 18.73 10.33 8.04
N ALA A 31 17.57 10.97 7.98
CA ALA A 31 17.45 12.43 7.99
C ALA A 31 18.05 13.02 9.28
N LYS A 32 17.70 12.45 10.44
CA LYS A 32 18.24 12.87 11.74
C LYS A 32 19.76 12.72 11.81
N ALA A 33 20.30 11.60 11.34
CA ALA A 33 21.75 11.32 11.37
C ALA A 33 22.56 12.25 10.47
N ASN A 34 21.96 12.77 9.38
CA ASN A 34 22.65 13.58 8.37
C ASN A 34 22.24 15.06 8.39
N GLY A 35 21.41 15.50 9.35
CA GLY A 35 20.96 16.89 9.44
C GLY A 35 20.07 17.32 8.26
N VAL A 36 19.34 16.37 7.65
CA VAL A 36 18.40 16.62 6.57
C VAL A 36 17.02 16.89 7.15
N ASP A 37 16.27 17.83 6.58
CA ASP A 37 14.86 18.00 6.93
C ASP A 37 14.06 16.82 6.36
N VAL A 38 13.51 16.00 7.24
CA VAL A 38 12.72 14.80 6.89
C VAL A 38 11.51 15.14 6.00
N ASN A 39 10.96 16.34 6.12
CA ASN A 39 9.80 16.78 5.34
C ASN A 39 10.15 17.18 3.89
N THR A 40 11.40 16.99 3.47
CA THR A 40 11.75 17.01 2.05
C THR A 40 11.43 15.70 1.32
N TYR A 41 11.28 14.58 2.06
CA TYR A 41 10.98 13.28 1.45
C TYR A 41 9.56 13.15 0.87
N PRO A 42 8.49 13.67 1.48
CA PRO A 42 7.14 13.57 0.90
C PRO A 42 7.05 14.01 -0.56
N GLU A 43 7.75 15.09 -0.94
CA GLU A 43 7.78 15.62 -2.31
C GLU A 43 8.89 15.01 -3.19
N ALA A 44 9.69 14.11 -2.62
CA ALA A 44 10.79 13.48 -3.36
C ALA A 44 10.27 12.58 -4.48
N ARG A 45 11.01 12.58 -5.60
CA ARG A 45 10.71 11.82 -6.82
C ARG A 45 11.96 11.09 -7.28
N LEU A 46 11.79 9.98 -7.98
CA LEU A 46 12.90 9.28 -8.63
C LEU A 46 13.36 10.01 -9.89
N ILE A 47 12.40 10.44 -10.71
CA ILE A 47 12.57 11.24 -11.92
C ILE A 47 11.48 12.32 -11.99
N GLU A 48 11.66 13.32 -12.84
CA GLU A 48 10.83 14.54 -12.84
C GLU A 48 9.34 14.28 -13.10
N ASP A 49 9.02 13.38 -14.02
CA ASP A 49 7.65 13.04 -14.40
C ASP A 49 6.99 11.97 -13.53
N GLN A 50 7.73 11.37 -12.56
CA GLN A 50 7.14 10.47 -11.58
C GLN A 50 6.44 11.24 -10.47
N LEU A 51 5.30 10.74 -10.01
CA LEU A 51 4.59 11.29 -8.85
C LEU A 51 5.37 11.03 -7.54
N PRO A 52 5.30 11.97 -6.55
CA PRO A 52 6.15 11.97 -5.38
C PRO A 52 5.89 10.80 -4.42
N LEU A 53 6.74 10.66 -3.39
CA LEU A 53 6.61 9.65 -2.33
C LEU A 53 5.23 9.67 -1.68
N THR A 54 4.70 10.87 -1.39
CA THR A 54 3.34 11.04 -0.85
C THR A 54 2.30 10.32 -1.70
N PHE A 55 2.35 10.49 -3.03
CA PHE A 55 1.43 9.82 -3.94
C PHE A 55 1.58 8.29 -3.87
N GLN A 56 2.79 7.76 -3.68
CA GLN A 56 3.01 6.31 -3.61
C GLN A 56 2.33 5.73 -2.37
N VAL A 57 2.47 6.37 -1.21
CA VAL A 57 1.80 5.96 0.03
C VAL A 57 0.28 6.08 -0.10
N GLN A 58 -0.21 7.19 -0.66
CA GLN A 58 -1.65 7.43 -0.88
C GLN A 58 -2.27 6.32 -1.75
N ASN A 59 -1.60 5.94 -2.83
CA ASN A 59 -2.15 4.93 -3.73
C ASN A 59 -1.98 3.50 -3.22
N ALA A 60 -0.92 3.18 -2.49
CA ALA A 60 -0.80 1.88 -1.82
C ALA A 60 -1.96 1.68 -0.82
N THR A 61 -2.21 2.66 0.05
CA THR A 61 -3.31 2.62 1.03
C THR A 61 -4.69 2.60 0.37
N LYS A 62 -4.91 3.44 -0.66
CA LYS A 62 -6.15 3.45 -1.46
C LYS A 62 -6.39 2.09 -2.12
N THR A 63 -5.35 1.50 -2.71
CA THR A 63 -5.44 0.19 -3.38
C THR A 63 -5.88 -0.88 -2.40
N ALA A 64 -5.28 -0.94 -1.20
CA ALA A 64 -5.67 -1.90 -0.18
C ALA A 64 -7.14 -1.72 0.21
N ARG A 65 -7.58 -0.51 0.59
CA ARG A 65 -8.96 -0.22 1.00
C ARG A 65 -9.98 -0.54 -0.09
N THR A 66 -9.72 -0.13 -1.33
CA THR A 66 -10.63 -0.39 -2.46
C THR A 66 -10.80 -1.88 -2.76
N ASN A 67 -9.72 -2.67 -2.67
CA ASN A 67 -9.81 -4.11 -2.91
C ASN A 67 -10.53 -4.83 -1.78
N ILE A 68 -10.34 -4.41 -0.53
CA ILE A 68 -11.11 -4.96 0.60
C ILE A 68 -12.59 -4.61 0.46
N ALA A 69 -12.95 -3.39 0.09
CA ALA A 69 -14.34 -3.01 -0.16
C ALA A 69 -15.00 -3.92 -1.21
N ARG A 70 -14.31 -4.21 -2.33
CA ARG A 70 -14.79 -5.16 -3.33
C ARG A 70 -14.95 -6.58 -2.76
N LEU A 71 -13.98 -7.05 -1.97
CA LEU A 71 -13.99 -8.38 -1.35
C LEU A 71 -14.99 -8.52 -0.19
N THR A 72 -15.53 -7.42 0.31
CA THR A 72 -16.54 -7.43 1.39
C THR A 72 -17.93 -6.97 0.91
N GLY A 73 -18.04 -6.56 -0.37
CA GLY A 73 -19.27 -6.04 -0.92
C GLY A 73 -19.73 -4.69 -0.32
N THR A 74 -18.76 -3.87 0.15
CA THR A 74 -19.01 -2.56 0.75
C THR A 74 -18.50 -1.42 -0.14
N GLU A 75 -18.97 -0.20 0.13
CA GLU A 75 -18.36 0.98 -0.48
C GLU A 75 -16.96 1.24 0.09
N PRO A 76 -15.99 1.67 -0.75
CA PRO A 76 -14.64 1.94 -0.28
C PRO A 76 -14.58 3.19 0.61
N GLU A 77 -14.16 3.00 1.85
CA GLU A 77 -13.84 4.10 2.77
C GLU A 77 -12.48 4.70 2.38
N LEU A 78 -12.49 5.73 1.56
CA LEU A 78 -11.27 6.39 1.07
C LEU A 78 -10.83 7.51 2.00
N LEU A 79 -9.52 7.60 2.23
CA LEU A 79 -8.90 8.69 2.96
C LEU A 79 -8.68 9.90 2.03
N GLU A 80 -8.84 11.10 2.57
CA GLU A 80 -8.49 12.32 1.84
C GLU A 80 -6.97 12.39 1.61
N ASN A 81 -6.56 12.99 0.50
CA ASN A 81 -5.15 13.16 0.14
C ASN A 81 -4.66 14.54 0.60
N LYS A 82 -4.26 14.66 1.87
CA LYS A 82 -3.79 15.94 2.47
C LYS A 82 -2.43 15.82 3.17
N GLU A 83 -1.78 14.69 3.06
CA GLU A 83 -0.50 14.43 3.71
C GLU A 83 0.58 15.36 3.16
N LYS A 84 1.35 15.98 4.06
CA LYS A 84 2.45 16.90 3.74
C LYS A 84 3.75 16.53 4.46
N THR A 85 3.66 15.78 5.55
CA THR A 85 4.79 15.39 6.37
C THR A 85 4.98 13.87 6.37
N VAL A 86 6.14 13.38 6.80
CA VAL A 86 6.37 11.95 6.99
C VAL A 86 5.47 11.41 8.10
N GLU A 87 5.21 12.19 9.15
CA GLU A 87 4.26 11.83 10.21
C GLU A 87 2.83 11.61 9.67
N ASP A 88 2.37 12.47 8.74
CA ASP A 88 1.07 12.28 8.08
C ASP A 88 1.03 10.96 7.28
N LEU A 89 2.15 10.59 6.63
CA LEU A 89 2.26 9.34 5.89
C LEU A 89 2.20 8.12 6.82
N HIS A 90 2.90 8.16 7.96
CA HIS A 90 2.82 7.14 9.00
C HIS A 90 1.38 6.99 9.51
N LYS A 91 0.74 8.11 9.84
CA LYS A 91 -0.66 8.11 10.29
C LYS A 91 -1.59 7.45 9.27
N ARG A 92 -1.47 7.81 7.98
CA ARG A 92 -2.27 7.22 6.90
C ARG A 92 -2.09 5.70 6.79
N ILE A 93 -0.86 5.23 6.91
CA ILE A 93 -0.54 3.80 6.90
C ILE A 93 -1.19 3.14 8.12
N GLN A 94 -1.04 3.70 9.32
CA GLN A 94 -1.62 3.15 10.54
C GLN A 94 -3.15 3.09 10.49
N ASP A 95 -3.81 4.16 10.04
CA ASP A 95 -5.27 4.19 9.84
C ASP A 95 -5.74 3.08 8.87
N THR A 96 -4.90 2.72 7.90
CA THR A 96 -5.20 1.63 6.97
C THR A 96 -4.90 0.25 7.56
N LEU A 97 -3.85 0.11 8.37
CA LEU A 97 -3.57 -1.13 9.11
C LEU A 97 -4.68 -1.44 10.11
N ASP A 98 -5.17 -0.44 10.83
CA ASP A 98 -6.29 -0.57 11.77
C ASP A 98 -7.59 -0.99 11.07
N PHE A 99 -7.84 -0.45 9.87
CA PHE A 99 -8.94 -0.88 9.02
C PHE A 99 -8.79 -2.35 8.61
N LEU A 100 -7.60 -2.75 8.10
CA LEU A 100 -7.34 -4.11 7.64
C LEU A 100 -7.42 -5.15 8.76
N SER A 101 -7.05 -4.76 10.00
CA SER A 101 -7.09 -5.66 11.16
C SER A 101 -8.50 -6.11 11.57
N LYS A 102 -9.53 -5.38 11.12
CA LYS A 102 -10.94 -5.64 11.42
C LYS A 102 -11.65 -6.44 10.32
N VAL A 103 -10.96 -6.76 9.23
CA VAL A 103 -11.53 -7.46 8.08
C VAL A 103 -11.85 -8.90 8.43
N ASP A 104 -13.11 -9.30 8.26
CA ASP A 104 -13.57 -10.65 8.54
C ASP A 104 -13.26 -11.61 7.40
N ALA A 105 -12.57 -12.70 7.71
CA ALA A 105 -12.16 -13.72 6.74
C ALA A 105 -13.34 -14.45 6.09
N ALA A 106 -14.41 -14.70 6.84
CA ALA A 106 -15.58 -15.39 6.32
C ALA A 106 -16.27 -14.52 5.25
N THR A 107 -16.41 -13.23 5.52
CA THR A 107 -17.00 -12.27 4.59
C THR A 107 -16.19 -12.17 3.29
N VAL A 108 -14.86 -12.00 3.38
CA VAL A 108 -13.96 -11.95 2.22
C VAL A 108 -14.08 -13.20 1.35
N ASN A 109 -14.06 -14.37 1.97
CA ASN A 109 -14.10 -15.63 1.24
C ASN A 109 -15.48 -15.90 0.61
N ALA A 110 -16.57 -15.48 1.28
CA ALA A 110 -17.93 -15.63 0.75
C ALA A 110 -18.19 -14.72 -0.47
N GLN A 111 -17.56 -13.53 -0.51
CA GLN A 111 -17.73 -12.54 -1.59
C GLN A 111 -16.69 -12.68 -2.72
N ALA A 112 -15.76 -13.63 -2.62
CA ALA A 112 -14.64 -13.78 -3.54
C ALA A 112 -15.02 -13.87 -5.02
N ASP A 113 -16.14 -14.53 -5.32
CA ASP A 113 -16.66 -14.75 -6.68
C ASP A 113 -17.70 -13.70 -7.12
N ALA A 114 -18.04 -12.73 -6.28
CA ALA A 114 -18.99 -11.67 -6.64
C ALA A 114 -18.44 -10.83 -7.81
N GLU A 115 -19.30 -10.49 -8.78
CA GLU A 115 -18.94 -9.60 -9.89
C GLU A 115 -18.75 -8.16 -9.39
N VAL A 116 -17.66 -7.53 -9.78
CA VAL A 116 -17.31 -6.15 -9.45
C VAL A 116 -16.82 -5.38 -10.66
N ASP A 117 -16.98 -4.08 -10.61
CA ASP A 117 -16.40 -3.16 -11.59
C ASP A 117 -14.93 -2.89 -11.29
N LEU A 118 -14.07 -3.16 -12.26
CA LEU A 118 -12.64 -2.85 -12.23
C LEU A 118 -12.33 -1.76 -13.27
N PRO A 119 -12.22 -0.49 -12.88
CA PRO A 119 -11.71 0.57 -13.74
C PRO A 119 -10.27 0.28 -14.16
N ILE A 120 -10.00 0.42 -15.46
CA ILE A 120 -8.68 0.23 -16.06
C ILE A 120 -8.28 1.44 -16.92
N PHE A 121 -7.09 1.34 -17.54
CA PHE A 121 -6.54 2.40 -18.39
C PHE A 121 -7.50 2.81 -19.51
N GLY A 122 -7.43 4.11 -19.90
CA GLY A 122 -8.26 4.65 -20.99
C GLY A 122 -9.74 4.79 -20.65
N GLY A 123 -10.10 4.86 -19.36
CA GLY A 123 -11.49 5.09 -18.94
C GLY A 123 -12.42 3.87 -19.12
N ARG A 124 -11.85 2.70 -19.41
CA ARG A 124 -12.62 1.44 -19.54
C ARG A 124 -12.86 0.81 -18.17
N THR A 125 -13.94 0.05 -18.09
CA THR A 125 -14.26 -0.78 -16.90
C THR A 125 -14.41 -2.23 -17.33
N LEU A 126 -13.78 -3.14 -16.61
CA LEU A 126 -13.97 -4.59 -16.76
C LEU A 126 -14.91 -5.08 -15.67
N LYS A 127 -15.73 -6.06 -16.02
CA LYS A 127 -16.48 -6.86 -15.04
C LYS A 127 -15.71 -8.13 -14.78
N VAL A 128 -15.31 -8.31 -13.53
CA VAL A 128 -14.47 -9.45 -13.07
C VAL A 128 -14.95 -9.91 -11.70
N SER A 129 -14.48 -11.06 -11.23
CA SER A 129 -14.73 -11.44 -9.83
C SER A 129 -13.90 -10.57 -8.87
N ALA A 130 -14.41 -10.38 -7.64
CA ALA A 130 -13.68 -9.62 -6.61
C ALA A 130 -12.27 -10.19 -6.34
N LYS A 131 -12.14 -11.53 -6.33
CA LYS A 131 -10.83 -12.20 -6.20
C LYS A 131 -9.90 -11.90 -7.37
N GLU A 132 -10.41 -11.87 -8.59
CA GLU A 132 -9.60 -11.55 -9.78
C GLU A 132 -9.16 -10.09 -9.74
N ALA A 133 -10.06 -9.15 -9.40
CA ALA A 133 -9.70 -7.75 -9.20
C ALA A 133 -8.58 -7.59 -8.16
N ALA A 134 -8.65 -8.32 -7.04
CA ALA A 134 -7.64 -8.25 -5.98
C ALA A 134 -6.31 -8.87 -6.39
N LEU A 135 -6.32 -10.07 -6.98
CA LEU A 135 -5.11 -10.84 -7.28
C LEU A 135 -4.38 -10.33 -8.54
N SER A 136 -5.14 -10.01 -9.62
CA SER A 136 -4.56 -9.67 -10.93
C SER A 136 -4.30 -8.16 -11.10
N HIS A 137 -4.97 -7.30 -10.32
CA HIS A 137 -4.77 -5.85 -10.36
C HIS A 137 -4.36 -5.29 -8.99
N GLY A 138 -5.09 -5.60 -7.92
CA GLY A 138 -4.89 -5.00 -6.60
C GLY A 138 -3.49 -5.23 -6.06
N ILE A 139 -3.05 -6.49 -5.95
CA ILE A 139 -1.73 -6.85 -5.44
C ILE A 139 -0.61 -6.28 -6.33
N PRO A 140 -0.60 -6.45 -7.66
CA PRO A 140 0.41 -5.84 -8.52
C PRO A 140 0.47 -4.33 -8.40
N ASN A 141 -0.68 -3.63 -8.38
CA ASN A 141 -0.72 -2.18 -8.24
C ASN A 141 -0.21 -1.70 -6.88
N PHE A 142 -0.56 -2.41 -5.81
CA PHE A 142 -0.06 -2.12 -4.46
C PHE A 142 1.48 -2.21 -4.41
N PHE A 143 2.05 -3.31 -4.93
CA PHE A 143 3.50 -3.49 -4.96
C PHE A 143 4.20 -2.53 -5.91
N PHE A 144 3.57 -2.10 -6.99
CA PHE A 144 4.11 -1.02 -7.83
C PHE A 144 4.36 0.24 -7.00
N HIS A 145 3.38 0.67 -6.20
CA HIS A 145 3.51 1.86 -5.37
C HIS A 145 4.49 1.68 -4.20
N LEU A 146 4.51 0.52 -3.55
CA LEU A 146 5.48 0.20 -2.51
C LEU A 146 6.92 0.22 -3.08
N ASN A 147 7.14 -0.40 -4.23
CA ASN A 147 8.45 -0.44 -4.89
C ASN A 147 8.88 0.96 -5.36
N ALA A 148 7.97 1.75 -5.90
CA ALA A 148 8.27 3.13 -6.31
C ALA A 148 8.65 3.99 -5.08
N GLY A 149 7.94 3.88 -3.97
CA GLY A 149 8.28 4.56 -2.71
C GLY A 149 9.66 4.14 -2.17
N TYR A 150 9.94 2.82 -2.15
CA TYR A 150 11.24 2.29 -1.80
C TYR A 150 12.36 2.89 -2.69
N ALA A 151 12.16 2.91 -4.01
CA ALA A 151 13.14 3.42 -4.95
C ALA A 151 13.39 4.93 -4.77
N VAL A 152 12.35 5.72 -4.49
CA VAL A 152 12.49 7.15 -4.17
C VAL A 152 13.38 7.36 -2.95
N LEU A 153 13.14 6.63 -1.84
CA LEU A 153 13.95 6.74 -0.64
C LEU A 153 15.40 6.29 -0.89
N ARG A 154 15.61 5.22 -1.65
CA ARG A 154 16.96 4.79 -2.07
C ARG A 154 17.68 5.87 -2.86
N ALA A 155 17.02 6.52 -3.80
CA ALA A 155 17.61 7.61 -4.60
C ALA A 155 17.96 8.85 -3.75
N LYS A 156 17.30 9.02 -2.59
CA LYS A 156 17.62 10.06 -1.60
C LYS A 156 18.71 9.64 -0.60
N GLY A 157 19.35 8.49 -0.79
CA GLY A 157 20.45 8.02 0.05
C GLY A 157 20.02 7.27 1.31
N VAL A 158 18.72 7.05 1.53
CA VAL A 158 18.24 6.29 2.69
C VAL A 158 18.80 4.85 2.62
N PRO A 159 19.47 4.34 3.67
CA PRO A 159 20.17 3.06 3.64
C PRO A 159 19.21 1.88 3.88
N VAL A 160 18.15 1.77 3.09
CA VAL A 160 17.24 0.63 3.08
C VAL A 160 17.66 -0.39 2.03
N GLY A 161 17.47 -1.68 2.31
CA GLY A 161 17.86 -2.76 1.43
C GLY A 161 16.80 -3.87 1.36
N LYS A 162 17.15 -4.99 0.73
CA LYS A 162 16.25 -6.15 0.59
C LYS A 162 15.78 -6.68 1.95
N ALA A 163 16.63 -6.63 2.99
CA ALA A 163 16.25 -7.09 4.32
C ALA A 163 15.15 -6.21 4.92
N ASP A 164 15.23 -4.89 4.78
CA ASP A 164 14.21 -3.95 5.23
C ASP A 164 12.90 -4.16 4.47
N TYR A 165 12.98 -4.43 3.18
CA TYR A 165 11.83 -4.66 2.32
C TYR A 165 11.10 -5.96 2.66
N LEU A 166 11.83 -7.06 2.88
CA LEU A 166 11.25 -8.38 3.13
C LEU A 166 10.99 -8.69 4.61
N GLY A 167 11.53 -7.90 5.53
CA GLY A 167 11.45 -8.16 6.97
C GLY A 167 10.03 -8.46 7.44
N SER A 168 9.07 -7.61 7.12
CA SER A 168 7.65 -7.77 7.50
C SER A 168 6.95 -8.98 6.87
N PHE A 169 7.51 -9.55 5.81
CA PHE A 169 6.94 -10.72 5.12
C PHE A 169 7.43 -12.05 5.71
N VAL A 170 8.67 -12.09 6.21
CA VAL A 170 9.34 -13.34 6.60
C VAL A 170 9.57 -13.47 8.10
N LEU A 171 9.57 -12.36 8.83
CA LEU A 171 9.65 -12.38 10.29
C LEU A 171 8.25 -12.41 10.92
N PRO A 172 8.09 -13.09 12.07
CA PRO A 172 6.81 -13.18 12.78
C PRO A 172 6.33 -11.84 13.34
#